data_783a44c9496a6deeabd6fa5a0cb066a7
#
_entry.id   783a44c9496a6deeabd6fa5a0cb066a7
#
_cell.length_a   1.000
_cell.length_b   1.000
_cell.length_c   1.000
_cell.angle_alpha   90.00
_cell.angle_beta   90.00
_cell.angle_gamma   90.00
#
_symmetry.space_group_name_H-M   'P 1'
#
loop_
_entity.id
_entity.type
_entity.pdbx_description
1 polymer ?
#
loop_
_entity_poly.entity_id
_entity_poly.type
_entity_poly.pdbx_seq_one_letter_code
_entity_poly.pdbx_strand_id
1 'polypeptide(L)'
;FEITVCAAVRGFETSALSVLSDAYGKDFNVDIEKKAFDIERFLGSGYIQLPQKEVMEVPDYLPEIMKVCDVAATPVVSSVEISDGKVLVSGSVCANVLYITRSSDLPVAGFEQSFEFSHSFDIPDIKEDAICEAKVTPEHISYTLSGDRTLSLRIITALSLKCMVLEKTMLIESIEKNDEPVGSGSPVSIYFVQPGDTLW
;
A
#
# COMPACT_ATOMS: atom_id res chain seq x y z
N PHE A 1 22.53 -25.07 17.26
CA PHE A 1 21.62 -24.48 16.30
C PHE A 1 22.22 -23.16 15.83
N GLU A 2 22.30 -22.96 14.55
CA GLU A 2 22.69 -21.69 13.94
C GLU A 2 21.41 -21.02 13.37
N ILE A 3 21.15 -19.78 13.75
CA ILE A 3 19.99 -19.02 13.26
C ILE A 3 20.53 -17.82 12.49
N THR A 4 20.21 -17.74 11.20
CA THR A 4 20.51 -16.58 10.38
C THR A 4 19.27 -15.71 10.25
N VAL A 5 19.35 -14.46 10.70
CA VAL A 5 18.27 -13.47 10.59
C VAL A 5 18.64 -12.48 9.48
N CYS A 6 17.76 -12.37 8.47
CA CYS A 6 17.89 -11.37 7.43
C CYS A 6 16.89 -10.24 7.70
N ALA A 7 17.37 -9.01 7.78
CA ALA A 7 16.54 -7.82 7.91
C ALA A 7 16.72 -6.93 6.67
N ALA A 8 15.60 -6.53 6.06
CA ALA A 8 15.59 -5.54 4.98
C ALA A 8 14.99 -4.23 5.50
N VAL A 9 15.74 -3.14 5.39
CA VAL A 9 15.28 -1.82 5.80
C VAL A 9 15.24 -0.92 4.57
N ARG A 10 14.13 -0.20 4.38
CA ARG A 10 14.01 0.86 3.37
C ARG A 10 13.79 2.18 4.08
N GLY A 11 14.64 3.16 3.79
CA GLY A 11 14.46 4.54 4.22
C GLY A 11 14.03 5.40 3.04
N PHE A 12 13.17 6.38 3.29
CA PHE A 12 12.75 7.38 2.30
C PHE A 12 13.06 8.76 2.86
N GLU A 13 13.60 9.60 2.01
CA GLU A 13 13.82 11.02 2.29
C GLU A 13 12.94 11.83 1.34
N THR A 14 12.19 12.78 1.87
CA THR A 14 11.40 13.71 1.05
C THR A 14 12.23 14.94 0.79
N SER A 15 12.46 15.25 -0.49
CA SER A 15 13.13 16.46 -0.92
C SER A 15 12.21 17.30 -1.81
N ALA A 16 12.27 18.63 -1.65
CA ALA A 16 11.61 19.55 -2.57
C ALA A 16 12.53 19.83 -3.75
N LEU A 17 12.04 19.59 -4.96
CA LEU A 17 12.74 19.90 -6.19
C LEU A 17 12.05 21.07 -6.89
N SER A 18 12.81 22.14 -7.18
CA SER A 18 12.32 23.24 -8.02
C SER A 18 12.61 22.92 -9.46
N VAL A 19 11.57 22.90 -10.29
CA VAL A 19 11.68 22.61 -11.72
C VAL A 19 11.17 23.80 -12.53
N LEU A 20 11.75 24.03 -13.71
CA LEU A 20 11.27 25.03 -14.65
C LEU A 20 9.98 24.50 -15.31
N SER A 21 8.91 25.26 -15.20
CA SER A 21 7.61 24.96 -15.81
C SER A 21 7.39 25.74 -17.11
N ASP A 22 8.04 26.91 -17.26
CA ASP A 22 7.95 27.76 -18.43
C ASP A 22 9.17 28.65 -18.58
N ALA A 23 9.43 29.17 -19.81
CA ALA A 23 10.51 30.08 -20.10
C ALA A 23 10.06 31.05 -21.24
N TYR A 24 10.51 32.27 -21.18
CA TYR A 24 10.26 33.28 -22.26
C TYR A 24 11.44 34.20 -22.40
N GLY A 25 11.66 34.65 -23.65
CA GLY A 25 12.64 35.70 -23.98
C GLY A 25 11.97 37.05 -24.14
N LYS A 26 12.64 38.12 -23.70
CA LYS A 26 12.14 39.50 -23.87
C LYS A 26 12.35 40.03 -25.29
N ASP A 27 13.51 39.73 -25.86
CA ASP A 27 13.95 40.26 -27.15
C ASP A 27 14.21 39.16 -28.21
N PHE A 28 13.84 37.92 -27.91
CA PHE A 28 14.02 36.78 -28.80
C PHE A 28 12.97 35.70 -28.49
N ASN A 29 12.65 34.87 -29.46
CA ASN A 29 11.77 33.72 -29.28
C ASN A 29 12.53 32.57 -28.66
N VAL A 30 11.81 31.75 -27.93
CA VAL A 30 12.34 30.56 -27.23
C VAL A 30 11.50 29.37 -27.64
N ASP A 31 12.15 28.34 -28.17
CA ASP A 31 11.55 27.04 -28.40
C ASP A 31 11.72 26.18 -27.16
N ILE A 32 10.61 25.69 -26.64
CA ILE A 32 10.57 24.90 -25.41
C ILE A 32 10.09 23.50 -25.76
N GLU A 33 10.92 22.52 -25.53
CA GLU A 33 10.54 21.12 -25.62
C GLU A 33 10.15 20.62 -24.23
N LYS A 34 8.92 20.11 -24.10
CA LYS A 34 8.37 19.58 -22.85
C LYS A 34 8.16 18.08 -22.97
N LYS A 35 8.55 17.35 -21.94
CA LYS A 35 8.36 15.92 -21.83
C LYS A 35 7.50 15.56 -20.64
N ALA A 36 6.61 14.58 -20.84
CA ALA A 36 5.78 14.05 -19.76
C ALA A 36 6.58 13.06 -18.92
N PHE A 37 6.51 13.24 -17.61
CA PHE A 37 7.05 12.31 -16.62
C PHE A 37 5.93 11.82 -15.73
N ASP A 38 5.93 10.52 -15.45
CA ASP A 38 5.05 9.91 -14.47
C ASP A 38 5.75 9.97 -13.10
N ILE A 39 5.18 10.72 -12.17
CA ILE A 39 5.72 10.91 -10.82
C ILE A 39 4.80 10.21 -9.82
N GLU A 40 5.37 9.32 -9.03
CA GLU A 40 4.66 8.70 -7.90
C GLU A 40 4.64 9.68 -6.72
N ARG A 41 3.45 10.20 -6.40
CA ARG A 41 3.26 11.01 -5.18
C ARG A 41 2.71 10.15 -4.07
N PHE A 42 3.45 10.08 -2.97
CA PHE A 42 3.02 9.39 -1.76
C PHE A 42 1.84 10.12 -1.10
N LEU A 43 0.78 9.37 -0.78
CA LEU A 43 -0.43 9.88 -0.11
C LEU A 43 -0.44 9.58 1.38
N GLY A 44 -0.04 8.38 1.75
CA GLY A 44 -0.03 7.96 3.13
C GLY A 44 0.31 6.48 3.29
N SER A 45 0.53 6.08 4.54
CA SER A 45 0.75 4.68 4.91
C SER A 45 0.13 4.40 6.26
N GLY A 46 -0.19 3.14 6.49
CA GLY A 46 -0.71 2.65 7.75
C GLY A 46 -0.03 1.34 8.16
N TYR A 47 0.01 1.09 9.46
CA TYR A 47 0.47 -0.17 10.04
C TYR A 47 -0.35 -0.48 11.26
N ILE A 48 -0.81 -1.73 11.36
CA ILE A 48 -1.56 -2.20 12.53
C ILE A 48 -1.28 -3.68 12.78
N GLN A 49 -1.33 -4.07 14.03
CA GLN A 49 -1.40 -5.46 14.47
C GLN A 49 -2.85 -5.84 14.72
N LEU A 50 -3.30 -6.92 14.11
CA LEU A 50 -4.65 -7.46 14.23
C LEU A 50 -4.61 -8.74 15.08
N PRO A 51 -4.95 -8.66 16.38
CA PRO A 51 -5.10 -9.84 17.21
C PRO A 51 -6.45 -10.49 16.97
N GLN A 52 -6.43 -11.79 16.64
CA GLN A 52 -7.62 -12.64 16.48
C GLN A 52 -7.60 -13.77 17.49
N LYS A 53 -8.76 -14.11 18.02
CA LYS A 53 -8.96 -15.30 18.87
C LYS A 53 -10.04 -16.14 18.23
N GLU A 54 -9.65 -17.33 17.80
CA GLU A 54 -10.49 -18.21 17.02
C GLU A 54 -10.56 -19.60 17.65
N VAL A 55 -11.62 -20.31 17.36
CA VAL A 55 -11.80 -21.70 17.79
C VAL A 55 -11.90 -22.57 16.56
N MET A 56 -11.04 -23.58 16.49
CA MET A 56 -11.07 -24.60 15.46
C MET A 56 -11.58 -25.91 16.02
N GLU A 57 -12.45 -26.57 15.28
CA GLU A 57 -12.94 -27.89 15.62
C GLU A 57 -12.46 -28.90 14.61
N VAL A 58 -11.99 -30.05 15.09
CA VAL A 58 -11.60 -31.18 14.23
C VAL A 58 -12.85 -31.67 13.48
N PRO A 59 -12.83 -31.72 12.14
CA PRO A 59 -13.93 -32.26 11.37
C PRO A 59 -14.33 -33.69 11.80
N ASP A 60 -15.62 -34.02 11.78
CA ASP A 60 -16.15 -35.29 12.28
C ASP A 60 -15.54 -36.54 11.65
N TYR A 61 -15.09 -36.42 10.39
CA TYR A 61 -14.44 -37.50 9.65
C TYR A 61 -12.96 -37.74 10.03
N LEU A 62 -12.37 -36.87 10.86
CA LEU A 62 -11.01 -37.00 11.34
C LEU A 62 -10.98 -37.50 12.80
N PRO A 63 -9.95 -38.29 13.18
CA PRO A 63 -9.78 -38.76 14.55
C PRO A 63 -9.45 -37.60 15.50
N GLU A 64 -9.66 -37.86 16.79
CA GLU A 64 -9.35 -36.96 17.90
C GLU A 64 -7.86 -36.63 17.99
N ILE A 65 -7.55 -35.43 18.51
CA ILE A 65 -6.19 -34.98 18.76
C ILE A 65 -5.60 -35.68 19.95
N MET A 66 -4.46 -36.33 19.75
CA MET A 66 -3.61 -36.80 20.82
C MET A 66 -2.54 -35.75 21.19
N LYS A 67 -1.92 -35.15 20.16
CA LYS A 67 -0.89 -34.13 20.31
C LYS A 67 -0.79 -33.26 19.08
N VAL A 68 -0.84 -31.96 19.23
CA VAL A 68 -0.57 -31.00 18.16
C VAL A 68 0.92 -30.99 17.85
N CYS A 69 1.27 -31.13 16.57
CA CYS A 69 2.64 -31.11 16.08
C CYS A 69 3.03 -29.70 15.62
N ASP A 70 2.15 -29.09 14.84
CA ASP A 70 2.41 -27.77 14.27
C ASP A 70 1.09 -27.01 14.03
N VAL A 71 1.16 -25.70 14.13
CA VAL A 71 0.08 -24.78 13.76
C VAL A 71 0.67 -23.63 12.98
N ALA A 72 0.26 -23.49 11.73
CA ALA A 72 0.71 -22.43 10.84
C ALA A 72 -0.46 -21.51 10.48
N ALA A 73 -0.18 -20.23 10.26
CA ALA A 73 -1.15 -19.25 9.78
C ALA A 73 -0.64 -18.57 8.52
N THR A 74 -1.45 -18.57 7.48
CA THR A 74 -1.14 -17.94 6.20
C THR A 74 -2.19 -16.86 5.92
N PRO A 75 -1.88 -15.59 6.19
CA PRO A 75 -2.79 -14.49 5.89
C PRO A 75 -2.69 -14.08 4.42
N VAL A 76 -3.83 -13.67 3.84
CA VAL A 76 -3.96 -13.21 2.46
C VAL A 76 -4.88 -12.00 2.42
N VAL A 77 -4.50 -10.95 1.69
CA VAL A 77 -5.36 -9.81 1.37
C VAL A 77 -6.27 -10.20 0.21
N SER A 78 -7.57 -10.02 0.35
CA SER A 78 -8.59 -10.33 -0.67
C SER A 78 -9.05 -9.10 -1.43
N SER A 79 -9.22 -7.95 -0.75
CA SER A 79 -9.61 -6.69 -1.37
C SER A 79 -9.00 -5.48 -0.67
N VAL A 80 -8.86 -4.40 -1.46
CA VAL A 80 -8.51 -3.07 -1.00
C VAL A 80 -9.50 -2.11 -1.64
N GLU A 81 -10.30 -1.44 -0.84
CA GLU A 81 -11.37 -0.55 -1.30
C GLU A 81 -11.14 0.86 -0.77
N ILE A 82 -11.25 1.85 -1.67
CA ILE A 82 -11.05 3.26 -1.34
C ILE A 82 -12.41 3.94 -1.30
N SER A 83 -12.72 4.62 -0.20
CA SER A 83 -13.95 5.40 -0.04
C SER A 83 -13.77 6.51 0.99
N ASP A 84 -14.19 7.73 0.64
CA ASP A 84 -14.33 8.87 1.56
C ASP A 84 -13.13 9.12 2.50
N GLY A 85 -11.92 9.13 1.97
CA GLY A 85 -10.71 9.39 2.76
C GLY A 85 -10.25 8.18 3.59
N LYS A 86 -10.79 7.00 3.30
CA LYS A 86 -10.46 5.74 3.97
C LYS A 86 -10.10 4.66 2.99
N VAL A 87 -9.27 3.74 3.45
CA VAL A 87 -8.92 2.53 2.70
C VAL A 87 -9.28 1.31 3.55
N LEU A 88 -10.31 0.59 3.12
CA LEU A 88 -10.72 -0.67 3.73
C LEU A 88 -9.88 -1.80 3.12
N VAL A 89 -9.18 -2.52 3.96
CA VAL A 89 -8.43 -3.73 3.58
C VAL A 89 -9.12 -4.92 4.20
N SER A 90 -9.53 -5.88 3.36
CA SER A 90 -10.17 -7.12 3.80
C SER A 90 -9.35 -8.32 3.33
N GLY A 91 -9.42 -9.40 4.08
CA GLY A 91 -8.70 -10.61 3.78
C GLY A 91 -9.06 -11.76 4.69
N SER A 92 -8.30 -12.83 4.61
CA SER A 92 -8.48 -14.01 5.45
C SER A 92 -7.14 -14.55 5.95
N VAL A 93 -7.20 -15.25 7.07
CA VAL A 93 -6.09 -16.01 7.63
C VAL A 93 -6.44 -17.48 7.58
N CYS A 94 -5.75 -18.26 6.76
CA CYS A 94 -5.89 -19.72 6.73
C CYS A 94 -4.99 -20.31 7.82
N ALA A 95 -5.59 -20.91 8.83
CA ALA A 95 -4.89 -21.64 9.88
C ALA A 95 -4.85 -23.13 9.55
N ASN A 96 -3.67 -23.72 9.56
CA ASN A 96 -3.41 -25.13 9.29
C ASN A 96 -2.91 -25.80 10.56
N VAL A 97 -3.51 -26.91 10.94
CA VAL A 97 -3.15 -27.70 12.12
C VAL A 97 -2.69 -29.07 11.68
N LEU A 98 -1.50 -29.47 12.09
CA LEU A 98 -0.96 -30.83 11.95
C LEU A 98 -0.88 -31.49 13.33
N TYR A 99 -1.40 -32.69 13.48
CA TYR A 99 -1.45 -33.36 14.77
C TYR A 99 -1.32 -34.89 14.70
N ILE A 100 -0.87 -35.47 15.79
CA ILE A 100 -0.92 -36.90 16.03
C ILE A 100 -2.30 -37.24 16.55
N THR A 101 -2.90 -38.27 15.98
CA THR A 101 -4.25 -38.72 16.34
C THR A 101 -4.19 -39.83 17.43
N ARG A 102 -5.36 -40.16 17.97
CA ARG A 102 -5.51 -41.35 18.84
C ARG A 102 -5.80 -42.63 18.05
N SER A 103 -5.96 -42.55 16.73
CA SER A 103 -6.24 -43.70 15.88
C SER A 103 -4.95 -44.37 15.39
N SER A 104 -4.87 -45.67 15.46
CA SER A 104 -3.77 -46.43 14.88
C SER A 104 -3.80 -46.50 13.36
N ASP A 105 -5.00 -46.37 12.75
CA ASP A 105 -5.20 -46.48 11.32
C ASP A 105 -4.81 -45.20 10.58
N LEU A 106 -4.93 -44.05 11.27
CA LEU A 106 -4.53 -42.75 10.75
C LEU A 106 -3.72 -41.99 11.82
N PRO A 107 -2.44 -42.30 11.98
CA PRO A 107 -1.62 -41.82 13.12
C PRO A 107 -1.33 -40.31 13.04
N VAL A 108 -1.38 -39.69 11.86
CA VAL A 108 -1.17 -38.26 11.64
C VAL A 108 -2.30 -37.73 10.77
N ALA A 109 -2.87 -36.59 11.18
CA ALA A 109 -3.90 -35.88 10.42
C ALA A 109 -3.66 -34.40 10.47
N GLY A 110 -4.31 -33.69 9.56
CA GLY A 110 -4.31 -32.23 9.50
C GLY A 110 -5.63 -31.71 8.99
N PHE A 111 -5.94 -30.49 9.37
CA PHE A 111 -7.11 -29.76 8.87
C PHE A 111 -6.81 -28.28 8.85
N GLU A 112 -7.61 -27.54 8.10
CA GLU A 112 -7.49 -26.11 7.94
C GLU A 112 -8.82 -25.41 8.13
N GLN A 113 -8.75 -24.14 8.52
CA GLN A 113 -9.90 -23.27 8.63
C GLN A 113 -9.48 -21.84 8.36
N SER A 114 -10.32 -21.09 7.62
CA SER A 114 -10.07 -19.69 7.30
C SER A 114 -10.91 -18.77 8.15
N PHE A 115 -10.29 -17.66 8.60
CA PHE A 115 -10.90 -16.62 9.41
C PHE A 115 -10.75 -15.29 8.70
N GLU A 116 -11.84 -14.54 8.58
CA GLU A 116 -11.82 -13.25 7.91
C GLU A 116 -11.27 -12.15 8.83
N PHE A 117 -10.64 -11.15 8.21
CA PHE A 117 -10.29 -9.90 8.87
C PHE A 117 -10.62 -8.73 7.95
N SER A 118 -10.88 -7.58 8.57
CA SER A 118 -10.98 -6.31 7.86
C SER A 118 -10.45 -5.19 8.75
N HIS A 119 -9.84 -4.18 8.12
CA HIS A 119 -9.40 -2.98 8.81
C HIS A 119 -9.47 -1.76 7.89
N SER A 120 -9.88 -0.62 8.44
CA SER A 120 -9.96 0.64 7.72
C SER A 120 -8.84 1.58 8.18
N PHE A 121 -8.05 2.06 7.22
CA PHE A 121 -7.05 3.09 7.43
C PHE A 121 -7.60 4.45 7.02
N ASP A 122 -7.37 5.47 7.84
CA ASP A 122 -7.68 6.86 7.48
C ASP A 122 -6.52 7.45 6.68
N ILE A 123 -6.74 7.73 5.40
CA ILE A 123 -5.78 8.36 4.49
C ILE A 123 -6.44 9.64 3.95
N PRO A 124 -6.13 10.81 4.52
CA PRO A 124 -6.73 12.06 4.09
C PRO A 124 -6.52 12.33 2.59
N ASP A 125 -7.53 12.90 1.94
CA ASP A 125 -7.50 13.30 0.53
C ASP A 125 -7.25 12.19 -0.49
N ILE A 126 -7.35 10.91 -0.09
CA ILE A 126 -7.25 9.80 -1.03
C ILE A 126 -8.46 9.78 -1.98
N LYS A 127 -8.20 9.52 -3.25
CA LYS A 127 -9.21 9.40 -4.31
C LYS A 127 -9.15 8.00 -4.93
N GLU A 128 -10.16 7.66 -5.70
CA GLU A 128 -10.31 6.34 -6.35
C GLU A 128 -9.17 6.02 -7.35
N ASP A 129 -8.48 7.03 -7.86
CA ASP A 129 -7.33 6.88 -8.76
C ASP A 129 -6.02 6.52 -8.05
N ALA A 130 -6.03 6.46 -6.72
CA ALA A 130 -4.86 6.09 -5.94
C ALA A 130 -4.56 4.58 -6.04
N ILE A 131 -3.26 4.28 -6.06
CA ILE A 131 -2.74 2.92 -6.00
C ILE A 131 -2.40 2.61 -4.55
N CYS A 132 -3.08 1.61 -3.98
CA CYS A 132 -2.85 1.17 -2.62
C CYS A 132 -2.28 -0.24 -2.58
N GLU A 133 -1.11 -0.39 -1.99
CA GLU A 133 -0.45 -1.68 -1.74
C GLU A 133 -0.66 -2.08 -0.28
N ALA A 134 -1.40 -3.17 -0.07
CA ALA A 134 -1.59 -3.77 1.24
C ALA A 134 -0.78 -5.06 1.36
N LYS A 135 -0.09 -5.22 2.48
CA LYS A 135 0.67 -6.44 2.81
C LYS A 135 0.30 -6.91 4.19
N VAL A 136 -0.03 -8.19 4.31
CA VAL A 136 -0.29 -8.85 5.59
C VAL A 136 0.75 -9.94 5.85
N THR A 137 1.21 -10.03 7.09
CA THR A 137 2.20 -11.04 7.52
C THR A 137 1.81 -11.61 8.88
N PRO A 138 2.01 -12.92 9.11
CA PRO A 138 1.83 -13.48 10.44
C PRO A 138 3.00 -13.05 11.33
N GLU A 139 2.71 -12.57 12.54
CA GLU A 139 3.75 -12.22 13.53
C GLU A 139 3.82 -13.23 14.66
N HIS A 140 2.66 -13.70 15.11
CA HIS A 140 2.61 -14.65 16.21
C HIS A 140 1.41 -15.57 16.08
N ILE A 141 1.61 -16.85 16.37
CA ILE A 141 0.55 -17.82 16.54
C ILE A 141 0.78 -18.61 17.82
N SER A 142 -0.26 -18.78 18.57
CA SER A 142 -0.27 -19.65 19.75
C SER A 142 -1.59 -20.39 19.84
N TYR A 143 -1.58 -21.55 20.47
CA TYR A 143 -2.77 -22.38 20.61
C TYR A 143 -2.89 -22.98 22.00
N THR A 144 -4.12 -23.33 22.34
CA THR A 144 -4.45 -24.10 23.53
C THR A 144 -5.45 -25.17 23.16
N LEU A 145 -5.15 -26.42 23.49
CA LEU A 145 -6.07 -27.53 23.30
C LEU A 145 -7.14 -27.48 24.40
N SER A 146 -8.40 -27.27 24.02
CA SER A 146 -9.54 -27.11 24.95
C SER A 146 -10.38 -28.38 25.07
N GLY A 147 -9.91 -29.50 24.50
CA GLY A 147 -10.55 -30.82 24.46
C GLY A 147 -9.88 -31.69 23.42
N ASP A 148 -10.40 -32.90 23.23
CA ASP A 148 -9.81 -33.83 22.27
C ASP A 148 -10.08 -33.46 20.81
N ARG A 149 -11.01 -32.51 20.55
CA ARG A 149 -11.43 -32.04 19.20
C ARG A 149 -11.44 -30.54 19.03
N THR A 150 -11.10 -29.77 20.05
CA THR A 150 -11.24 -28.31 20.02
C THR A 150 -9.92 -27.62 20.32
N LEU A 151 -9.52 -26.73 19.45
CA LEU A 151 -8.31 -25.92 19.52
C LEU A 151 -8.65 -24.45 19.59
N SER A 152 -8.24 -23.76 20.64
CA SER A 152 -8.34 -22.29 20.71
C SER A 152 -7.05 -21.69 20.17
N LEU A 153 -7.16 -20.82 19.14
CA LEU A 153 -6.06 -20.13 18.51
C LEU A 153 -6.00 -18.66 18.93
N ARG A 154 -4.79 -18.17 19.07
CA ARG A 154 -4.52 -16.73 19.11
C ARG A 154 -3.52 -16.43 18.00
N ILE A 155 -3.96 -15.63 17.02
CA ILE A 155 -3.19 -15.23 15.86
C ILE A 155 -2.99 -13.71 15.95
N ILE A 156 -1.77 -13.24 15.70
CA ILE A 156 -1.47 -11.82 15.54
C ILE A 156 -0.89 -11.67 14.13
N THR A 157 -1.59 -10.89 13.30
CA THR A 157 -1.12 -10.54 11.97
C THR A 157 -0.77 -9.06 11.91
N ALA A 158 0.30 -8.71 11.20
CA ALA A 158 0.67 -7.34 10.90
C ALA A 158 0.13 -6.97 9.52
N LEU A 159 -0.69 -5.93 9.46
CA LEU A 159 -1.20 -5.36 8.22
C LEU A 159 -0.53 -4.01 7.98
N SER A 160 0.11 -3.86 6.82
CA SER A 160 0.70 -2.61 6.35
C SER A 160 0.04 -2.17 5.06
N LEU A 161 -0.18 -0.86 4.94
CA LEU A 161 -0.76 -0.21 3.77
C LEU A 161 0.17 0.92 3.31
N LYS A 162 0.35 1.05 1.99
CA LYS A 162 1.00 2.19 1.34
C LYS A 162 0.13 2.67 0.19
N CYS A 163 -0.18 3.96 0.16
CA CYS A 163 -0.98 4.57 -0.89
C CYS A 163 -0.17 5.64 -1.64
N MET A 164 -0.29 5.66 -2.95
CA MET A 164 0.37 6.59 -3.86
C MET A 164 -0.55 6.93 -5.02
N VAL A 165 -0.29 8.03 -5.71
CA VAL A 165 -0.96 8.40 -6.95
C VAL A 165 0.08 8.68 -8.03
N LEU A 166 -0.22 8.29 -9.27
CA LEU A 166 0.61 8.61 -10.43
C LEU A 166 0.14 9.94 -11.02
N GLU A 167 1.00 10.95 -10.98
CA GLU A 167 0.76 12.27 -11.55
C GLU A 167 1.62 12.47 -12.81
N LYS A 168 0.98 12.85 -13.92
CA LYS A 168 1.69 13.25 -15.14
C LYS A 168 2.07 14.71 -15.04
N THR A 169 3.36 14.97 -15.00
CA THR A 169 3.92 16.32 -14.93
C THR A 169 4.72 16.60 -16.19
N MET A 170 4.42 17.75 -16.85
CA MET A 170 5.18 18.21 -18.00
C MET A 170 6.38 19.04 -17.50
N LEU A 171 7.58 18.53 -17.76
CA LEU A 171 8.82 19.23 -17.45
C LEU A 171 9.51 19.68 -18.73
N ILE A 172 10.24 20.80 -18.65
CA ILE A 172 11.05 21.29 -19.75
C ILE A 172 12.28 20.37 -19.90
N GLU A 173 12.44 19.77 -21.08
CA GLU A 173 13.59 18.94 -21.42
C GLU A 173 14.69 19.77 -22.06
N SER A 174 14.32 20.67 -23.00
CA SER A 174 15.27 21.59 -23.65
C SER A 174 14.68 22.98 -23.84
N ILE A 175 15.56 23.97 -23.87
CA ILE A 175 15.22 25.36 -24.18
C ILE A 175 16.24 25.82 -25.22
N GLU A 176 15.79 26.18 -26.41
CA GLU A 176 16.61 26.67 -27.48
C GLU A 176 16.21 28.09 -27.84
N LYS A 177 17.20 28.94 -28.11
CA LYS A 177 16.94 30.28 -28.66
C LYS A 177 16.51 30.12 -30.09
N ASN A 178 15.33 30.67 -30.43
CA ASN A 178 14.85 30.73 -31.78
C ASN A 178 15.29 32.07 -32.39
N ASP A 179 15.99 32.04 -33.52
CA ASP A 179 16.46 33.24 -34.22
C ASP A 179 15.39 33.83 -35.15
N GLU A 180 14.16 33.31 -35.14
CA GLU A 180 13.05 33.97 -35.83
C GLU A 180 12.79 35.34 -35.25
N PRO A 181 12.60 36.37 -36.09
CA PRO A 181 12.39 37.72 -35.64
C PRO A 181 11.11 37.78 -34.78
N VAL A 182 11.23 38.37 -33.60
CA VAL A 182 10.08 38.66 -32.74
C VAL A 182 9.15 39.57 -33.55
N GLY A 183 7.99 39.02 -33.98
CA GLY A 183 7.03 39.78 -34.76
C GLY A 183 6.64 41.04 -33.99
N SER A 184 6.72 42.19 -34.65
CA SER A 184 6.35 43.51 -34.11
C SER A 184 4.86 43.66 -33.78
N GLY A 185 4.12 42.61 -33.67
CA GLY A 185 2.71 42.52 -33.35
C GLY A 185 2.41 41.53 -32.26
N SER A 186 2.96 41.73 -31.07
CA SER A 186 2.54 40.96 -29.91
C SER A 186 1.08 41.31 -29.59
N PRO A 187 0.13 40.33 -29.60
CA PRO A 187 -1.28 40.61 -29.31
C PRO A 187 -1.51 40.92 -27.82
N VAL A 188 -0.46 40.91 -27.00
CA VAL A 188 -0.54 41.20 -25.57
C VAL A 188 0.46 42.31 -25.24
N SER A 189 -0.06 43.48 -24.84
CA SER A 189 0.73 44.57 -24.27
C SER A 189 0.58 44.52 -22.74
N ILE A 190 1.68 44.36 -22.03
CA ILE A 190 1.71 44.48 -20.56
C ILE A 190 1.96 45.95 -20.25
N TYR A 191 0.99 46.62 -19.63
CA TYR A 191 1.11 47.97 -19.16
C TYR A 191 1.20 48.00 -17.63
N PHE A 192 2.25 48.64 -17.12
CA PHE A 192 2.37 48.83 -15.69
C PHE A 192 1.62 50.12 -15.31
N VAL A 193 0.47 49.95 -14.63
CA VAL A 193 -0.35 51.08 -14.17
C VAL A 193 0.42 51.94 -13.20
N GLN A 194 0.49 53.25 -13.46
CA GLN A 194 1.11 54.23 -12.58
C GLN A 194 0.04 55.01 -11.78
N PRO A 195 0.40 55.59 -10.62
CA PRO A 195 -0.53 56.43 -9.87
C PRO A 195 -1.06 57.60 -10.73
N GLY A 196 -2.36 57.60 -11.00
CA GLY A 196 -3.00 58.59 -11.82
C GLY A 196 -3.52 58.05 -13.16
N ASP A 197 -3.20 56.84 -13.55
CA ASP A 197 -3.72 56.19 -14.75
C ASP A 197 -5.19 55.86 -14.60
N THR A 198 -5.97 56.12 -15.66
CA THR A 198 -7.38 55.72 -15.74
C THR A 198 -7.56 54.77 -16.92
N LEU A 199 -8.41 53.76 -16.73
CA LEU A 199 -8.81 52.80 -17.76
C LEU A 199 -9.83 53.46 -18.71
N TRP A 200 -9.34 54.21 -19.70
CA TRP A 200 -10.13 54.75 -20.79
C TRP A 200 -9.51 54.38 -22.11
#